data_579720fd45b777a4381e6b132f8f42c4
#
_entry.id   579720fd45b777a4381e6b132f8f42c4
#
_cell.length_a   1.000
_cell.length_b   1.000
_cell.length_c   1.000
_cell.angle_alpha   90.00
_cell.angle_beta   90.00
_cell.angle_gamma   90.00
#
_symmetry.space_group_name_H-M   'P 1'
#
loop_
_entity.id
_entity.type
_entity.pdbx_description
1 polymer ?
#
loop_
_entity_poly.entity_id
_entity_poly.type
_entity_poly.pdbx_seq_one_letter_code
_entity_poly.pdbx_strand_id
1 'polypeptide(L)'
;MAITAAMVKEMREKSGAGMMDAKKALTENDGDMEAAMDWLRTKGLAKAAKKSGRTAAEGLVAVAVQGGKGVAVEVNSETDFVGKNADFQTMVAKIATAGLSADSTETLAATVVDGKPVADLITDAIATIGENMSLRRMETVSADTVVSYVHNAAADGMGKIGVLVGLSGNNDAFGKQVAMHIAAANPAALNEASLDPAVVEKEKQIQMDI
;
A
#
# COMPACT_ATOMS: atom_id res chain seq x y z
N MET A 1 -30.76 21.46 -15.59
CA MET A 1 -30.27 22.57 -14.72
C MET A 1 -28.91 23.04 -15.24
N ALA A 2 -28.57 24.34 -15.15
CA ALA A 2 -27.24 24.78 -15.55
C ALA A 2 -26.18 24.33 -14.54
N ILE A 3 -25.16 23.63 -15.00
CA ILE A 3 -24.06 23.18 -14.15
C ILE A 3 -23.13 24.35 -13.82
N THR A 4 -23.08 24.74 -12.55
CA THR A 4 -22.27 25.87 -12.08
C THR A 4 -20.85 25.44 -11.73
N ALA A 5 -19.90 26.38 -11.72
CA ALA A 5 -18.52 26.13 -11.27
C ALA A 5 -18.46 25.68 -9.80
N ALA A 6 -19.36 26.17 -8.95
CA ALA A 6 -19.47 25.78 -7.56
C ALA A 6 -19.86 24.30 -7.42
N MET A 7 -20.84 23.82 -8.18
CA MET A 7 -21.23 22.40 -8.20
C MET A 7 -20.08 21.49 -8.67
N VAL A 8 -19.34 21.92 -9.68
CA VAL A 8 -18.16 21.15 -10.16
C VAL A 8 -17.06 21.09 -9.09
N LYS A 9 -16.82 22.20 -8.38
CA LYS A 9 -15.86 22.26 -7.28
C LYS A 9 -16.27 21.32 -6.15
N GLU A 10 -17.52 21.40 -5.71
CA GLU A 10 -18.07 20.54 -4.66
C GLU A 10 -17.98 19.04 -5.03
N MET A 11 -18.36 18.70 -6.29
CA MET A 11 -18.24 17.32 -6.79
C MET A 11 -16.79 16.81 -6.76
N ARG A 12 -15.83 17.66 -7.14
CA ARG A 12 -14.41 17.31 -7.06
C ARG A 12 -13.93 17.08 -5.64
N GLU A 13 -14.32 17.95 -4.71
CA GLU A 13 -13.94 17.83 -3.29
C GLU A 13 -14.49 16.55 -2.67
N LYS A 14 -15.71 16.15 -3.04
CA LYS A 14 -16.35 14.94 -2.53
C LYS A 14 -15.86 13.65 -3.20
N SER A 15 -15.55 13.68 -4.49
CA SER A 15 -15.24 12.47 -5.27
C SER A 15 -13.76 12.24 -5.54
N GLY A 16 -12.91 13.28 -5.37
CA GLY A 16 -11.53 13.26 -5.82
C GLY A 16 -11.35 13.25 -7.35
N ALA A 17 -12.44 13.26 -8.11
CA ALA A 17 -12.40 13.21 -9.59
C ALA A 17 -11.78 14.46 -10.22
N GLY A 18 -11.19 14.31 -11.40
CA GLY A 18 -10.73 15.45 -12.20
C GLY A 18 -11.87 16.40 -12.60
N MET A 19 -11.54 17.68 -12.85
CA MET A 19 -12.53 18.72 -13.17
C MET A 19 -13.45 18.34 -14.34
N MET A 20 -12.89 17.74 -15.39
CA MET A 20 -13.67 17.35 -16.56
C MET A 20 -14.60 16.17 -16.29
N ASP A 21 -14.16 15.20 -15.51
CA ASP A 21 -14.98 14.04 -15.10
C ASP A 21 -16.11 14.49 -14.17
N ALA A 22 -15.83 15.36 -13.19
CA ALA A 22 -16.83 15.93 -12.30
C ALA A 22 -17.89 16.75 -13.06
N LYS A 23 -17.46 17.62 -13.98
CA LYS A 23 -18.39 18.37 -14.83
C LYS A 23 -19.24 17.44 -15.69
N LYS A 24 -18.63 16.42 -16.29
CA LYS A 24 -19.33 15.44 -17.12
C LYS A 24 -20.35 14.65 -16.31
N ALA A 25 -19.98 14.17 -15.13
CA ALA A 25 -20.88 13.45 -14.24
C ALA A 25 -22.15 14.28 -13.92
N LEU A 26 -21.95 15.54 -13.53
CA LEU A 26 -23.07 16.46 -13.27
C LEU A 26 -23.94 16.70 -14.50
N THR A 27 -23.31 16.84 -15.68
CA THR A 27 -24.05 17.07 -16.94
C THR A 27 -24.90 15.86 -17.33
N GLU A 28 -24.36 14.64 -17.22
CA GLU A 28 -25.05 13.38 -17.55
C GLU A 28 -26.18 13.03 -16.55
N ASN A 29 -26.20 13.69 -15.39
CA ASN A 29 -27.18 13.46 -14.33
C ASN A 29 -27.96 14.74 -13.97
N ASP A 30 -28.11 15.67 -14.90
CA ASP A 30 -28.93 16.89 -14.76
C ASP A 30 -28.61 17.75 -13.52
N GLY A 31 -27.39 17.65 -13.00
CA GLY A 31 -26.93 18.36 -11.81
C GLY A 31 -27.27 17.68 -10.49
N ASP A 32 -27.83 16.48 -10.51
CA ASP A 32 -28.03 15.67 -9.31
C ASP A 32 -26.68 15.19 -8.79
N MET A 33 -26.33 15.59 -7.55
CA MET A 33 -25.04 15.31 -6.93
C MET A 33 -24.87 13.84 -6.56
N GLU A 34 -25.94 13.17 -6.11
CA GLU A 34 -25.91 11.78 -5.70
C GLU A 34 -25.79 10.85 -6.92
N ALA A 35 -26.66 11.05 -7.91
CA ALA A 35 -26.60 10.31 -9.17
C ALA A 35 -25.27 10.51 -9.91
N ALA A 36 -24.72 11.74 -9.90
CA ALA A 36 -23.42 12.03 -10.47
C ALA A 36 -22.26 11.33 -9.72
N MET A 37 -22.36 11.17 -8.39
CA MET A 37 -21.39 10.42 -7.59
C MET A 37 -21.42 8.93 -7.95
N ASP A 38 -22.60 8.33 -8.05
CA ASP A 38 -22.77 6.93 -8.48
C ASP A 38 -22.26 6.69 -9.91
N TRP A 39 -22.52 7.64 -10.79
CA TRP A 39 -21.99 7.60 -12.15
C TRP A 39 -20.45 7.65 -12.17
N LEU A 40 -19.82 8.51 -11.36
CA LEU A 40 -18.36 8.56 -11.21
C LEU A 40 -17.81 7.25 -10.65
N ARG A 41 -18.47 6.67 -9.67
CA ARG A 41 -18.08 5.36 -9.10
C ARG A 41 -18.12 4.27 -10.16
N THR A 42 -19.20 4.16 -10.91
CA THR A 42 -19.35 3.18 -12.00
C THR A 42 -18.28 3.36 -13.08
N LYS A 43 -18.00 4.60 -13.46
CA LYS A 43 -16.90 4.89 -14.41
C LYS A 43 -15.52 4.62 -13.84
N GLY A 44 -15.30 4.85 -12.55
CA GLY A 44 -14.08 4.51 -11.83
C GLY A 44 -13.79 3.01 -11.89
N LEU A 45 -14.78 2.19 -11.59
CA LEU A 45 -14.71 0.73 -11.72
C LEU A 45 -14.35 0.29 -13.15
N ALA A 46 -14.99 0.88 -14.16
CA ALA A 46 -14.68 0.58 -15.56
C ALA A 46 -13.26 1.00 -15.98
N LYS A 47 -12.76 2.12 -15.46
CA LYS A 47 -11.37 2.56 -15.69
C LYS A 47 -10.38 1.62 -15.02
N ALA A 48 -10.63 1.22 -13.76
CA ALA A 48 -9.79 0.28 -13.02
C ALA A 48 -9.73 -1.08 -13.73
N ALA A 49 -10.86 -1.62 -14.15
CA ALA A 49 -10.93 -2.88 -14.89
C ALA A 49 -10.11 -2.86 -16.19
N LYS A 50 -10.13 -1.75 -16.94
CA LYS A 50 -9.32 -1.59 -18.16
C LYS A 50 -7.82 -1.55 -17.90
N LYS A 51 -7.39 -1.24 -16.69
CA LYS A 51 -5.97 -1.10 -16.31
C LYS A 51 -5.44 -2.33 -15.58
N SER A 52 -6.29 -3.21 -15.08
CA SER A 52 -5.91 -4.37 -14.25
C SER A 52 -4.90 -5.32 -14.91
N GLY A 53 -4.83 -5.36 -16.24
CA GLY A 53 -3.84 -6.14 -16.99
C GLY A 53 -2.47 -5.46 -17.17
N ARG A 54 -2.28 -4.22 -16.69
CA ARG A 54 -0.98 -3.53 -16.79
C ARG A 54 -0.07 -3.94 -15.64
N THR A 55 1.22 -4.08 -15.90
CA THR A 55 2.20 -4.41 -14.87
C THR A 55 2.33 -3.26 -13.88
N ALA A 56 2.13 -3.56 -12.60
CA ALA A 56 2.34 -2.65 -11.48
C ALA A 56 3.45 -3.26 -10.59
N ALA A 57 4.71 -2.83 -10.82
CA ALA A 57 5.89 -3.36 -10.15
C ALA A 57 6.63 -2.30 -9.31
N GLU A 58 6.23 -1.04 -9.45
CA GLU A 58 6.67 0.08 -8.62
C GLU A 58 5.71 0.28 -7.44
N GLY A 59 5.78 1.39 -6.75
CA GLY A 59 4.93 1.74 -5.61
C GLY A 59 5.70 1.86 -4.32
N LEU A 60 5.05 1.56 -3.19
CA LEU A 60 5.61 1.73 -1.84
C LEU A 60 5.35 0.52 -0.96
N VAL A 61 6.32 0.25 -0.10
CA VAL A 61 6.14 -0.52 1.12
C VAL A 61 5.90 0.46 2.27
N ALA A 62 4.88 0.25 3.07
CA ALA A 62 4.64 1.01 4.29
C ALA A 62 4.62 0.09 5.51
N VAL A 63 5.09 0.61 6.63
CA VAL A 63 5.12 -0.10 7.91
C VAL A 63 4.31 0.66 8.96
N ALA A 64 3.63 -0.09 9.83
CA ALA A 64 3.01 0.46 11.02
C ALA A 64 3.31 -0.44 12.21
N VAL A 65 3.54 0.17 13.38
CA VAL A 65 3.83 -0.56 14.64
C VAL A 65 2.95 0.02 15.74
N GLN A 66 2.29 -0.87 16.47
CA GLN A 66 1.50 -0.50 17.64
C GLN A 66 1.69 -1.54 18.75
N GLY A 67 2.29 -1.13 19.85
CA GLY A 67 2.64 -2.05 20.93
C GLY A 67 3.58 -3.15 20.44
N GLY A 68 3.25 -4.40 20.78
CA GLY A 68 4.00 -5.60 20.37
C GLY A 68 3.60 -6.14 18.98
N LYS A 69 2.90 -5.39 18.12
CA LYS A 69 2.52 -5.82 16.77
C LYS A 69 3.02 -4.82 15.72
N GLY A 70 3.59 -5.34 14.65
CA GLY A 70 3.98 -4.59 13.47
C GLY A 70 3.39 -5.19 12.20
N VAL A 71 3.14 -4.36 11.20
CA VAL A 71 2.72 -4.75 9.86
C VAL A 71 3.56 -4.04 8.81
N ALA A 72 3.88 -4.75 7.74
CA ALA A 72 4.40 -4.20 6.50
C ALA A 72 3.42 -4.51 5.38
N VAL A 73 3.05 -3.51 4.59
CA VAL A 73 2.16 -3.65 3.44
C VAL A 73 2.87 -3.18 2.18
N GLU A 74 2.68 -3.87 1.06
CA GLU A 74 3.16 -3.46 -0.26
C GLU A 74 1.98 -3.10 -1.14
N VAL A 75 1.96 -1.83 -1.59
CA VAL A 75 0.99 -1.31 -2.55
C VAL A 75 1.73 -0.91 -3.80
N ASN A 76 1.48 -1.64 -4.88
CA ASN A 76 2.14 -1.43 -6.16
C ASN A 76 1.41 -0.40 -7.04
N SER A 77 2.18 0.24 -7.92
CA SER A 77 1.76 1.13 -9.01
C SER A 77 2.57 0.85 -10.28
N GLU A 78 2.18 1.43 -11.42
CA GLU A 78 2.89 1.22 -12.70
C GLU A 78 4.24 1.94 -12.70
N THR A 79 4.31 3.17 -12.15
CA THR A 79 5.52 4.01 -12.16
C THR A 79 5.94 4.46 -10.77
N ASP A 80 7.21 4.84 -10.64
CA ASP A 80 7.79 5.39 -9.39
C ASP A 80 7.27 6.80 -9.06
N PHE A 81 6.73 7.53 -10.04
CA PHE A 81 6.14 8.85 -9.84
C PHE A 81 4.96 8.80 -8.87
N VAL A 82 4.16 7.73 -8.92
CA VAL A 82 3.02 7.53 -8.01
C VAL A 82 3.49 7.42 -6.56
N GLY A 83 4.64 6.82 -6.30
CA GLY A 83 5.22 6.77 -4.95
C GLY A 83 5.51 8.14 -4.34
N LYS A 84 5.59 9.20 -5.15
CA LYS A 84 5.78 10.60 -4.71
C LYS A 84 4.46 11.38 -4.64
N ASN A 85 3.36 10.79 -5.06
CA ASN A 85 2.03 11.42 -5.02
C ASN A 85 1.47 11.43 -3.60
N ALA A 86 1.08 12.60 -3.09
CA ALA A 86 0.62 12.77 -1.71
C ALA A 86 -0.67 11.99 -1.40
N ASP A 87 -1.60 11.89 -2.35
CA ASP A 87 -2.85 11.15 -2.18
C ASP A 87 -2.58 9.65 -2.10
N PHE A 88 -1.65 9.14 -2.94
CA PHE A 88 -1.20 7.75 -2.87
C PHE A 88 -0.51 7.44 -1.55
N GLN A 89 0.41 8.29 -1.09
CA GLN A 89 1.09 8.13 0.20
C GLN A 89 0.10 8.12 1.37
N THR A 90 -0.87 9.04 1.35
CA THR A 90 -1.93 9.11 2.37
C THR A 90 -2.77 7.82 2.40
N MET A 91 -3.15 7.30 1.24
CA MET A 91 -3.88 6.04 1.13
C MET A 91 -3.04 4.87 1.67
N VAL A 92 -1.78 4.77 1.26
CA VAL A 92 -0.87 3.68 1.69
C VAL A 92 -0.63 3.70 3.20
N ALA A 93 -0.48 4.89 3.81
CA ALA A 93 -0.35 5.04 5.27
C ALA A 93 -1.59 4.52 6.02
N LYS A 94 -2.79 4.86 5.52
CA LYS A 94 -4.06 4.37 6.09
C LYS A 94 -4.19 2.85 5.97
N ILE A 95 -3.81 2.29 4.82
CA ILE A 95 -3.80 0.83 4.59
C ILE A 95 -2.84 0.14 5.56
N ALA A 96 -1.63 0.68 5.76
CA ALA A 96 -0.68 0.13 6.73
C ALA A 96 -1.24 0.15 8.16
N THR A 97 -1.85 1.26 8.57
CA THR A 97 -2.48 1.36 9.89
C THR A 97 -3.62 0.33 10.06
N ALA A 98 -4.47 0.17 9.04
CA ALA A 98 -5.55 -0.83 9.03
C ALA A 98 -5.01 -2.26 9.10
N GLY A 99 -3.85 -2.52 8.51
CA GLY A 99 -3.17 -3.80 8.53
C GLY A 99 -2.81 -4.32 9.93
N LEU A 100 -2.70 -3.42 10.93
CA LEU A 100 -2.50 -3.83 12.32
C LEU A 100 -3.65 -4.70 12.87
N SER A 101 -4.85 -4.59 12.30
CA SER A 101 -6.04 -5.35 12.68
C SER A 101 -6.38 -6.49 11.71
N ALA A 102 -5.59 -6.67 10.66
CA ALA A 102 -5.79 -7.71 9.66
C ALA A 102 -4.78 -8.86 9.86
N ASP A 103 -5.19 -10.07 9.44
CA ASP A 103 -4.36 -11.28 9.54
C ASP A 103 -3.94 -11.81 8.15
N SER A 104 -4.49 -11.26 7.07
CA SER A 104 -4.14 -11.60 5.70
C SER A 104 -4.39 -10.42 4.75
N THR A 105 -3.82 -10.50 3.56
CA THR A 105 -4.03 -9.52 2.48
C THR A 105 -5.50 -9.43 2.10
N GLU A 106 -6.23 -10.56 2.08
CA GLU A 106 -7.66 -10.63 1.79
C GLU A 106 -8.49 -9.94 2.87
N THR A 107 -8.17 -10.19 4.14
CA THR A 107 -8.84 -9.53 5.27
C THR A 107 -8.58 -8.02 5.23
N LEU A 108 -7.33 -7.62 4.94
CA LEU A 108 -6.98 -6.20 4.81
C LEU A 108 -7.73 -5.55 3.65
N ALA A 109 -7.85 -6.21 2.50
CA ALA A 109 -8.59 -5.69 1.35
C ALA A 109 -10.06 -5.42 1.66
N ALA A 110 -10.67 -6.22 2.55
CA ALA A 110 -12.04 -6.07 3.02
C ALA A 110 -12.19 -5.10 4.21
N THR A 111 -11.11 -4.73 4.88
CA THR A 111 -11.14 -3.83 6.04
C THR A 111 -11.62 -2.44 5.63
N VAL A 112 -12.54 -1.88 6.44
CA VAL A 112 -13.12 -0.56 6.16
C VAL A 112 -12.21 0.54 6.71
N VAL A 113 -11.83 1.46 5.83
CA VAL A 113 -11.03 2.66 6.11
C VAL A 113 -11.77 3.84 5.50
N ASP A 114 -12.00 4.90 6.28
CA ASP A 114 -12.77 6.08 5.86
C ASP A 114 -14.15 5.74 5.25
N GLY A 115 -14.82 4.71 5.80
CA GLY A 115 -16.14 4.28 5.36
C GLY A 115 -16.16 3.43 4.08
N LYS A 116 -15.00 3.01 3.56
CA LYS A 116 -14.88 2.16 2.36
C LYS A 116 -13.92 0.99 2.61
N PRO A 117 -14.14 -0.19 2.00
CA PRO A 117 -13.12 -1.24 1.94
C PRO A 117 -11.83 -0.75 1.31
N VAL A 118 -10.69 -1.25 1.76
CA VAL A 118 -9.36 -0.94 1.18
C VAL A 118 -9.33 -1.23 -0.33
N ALA A 119 -9.96 -2.31 -0.79
CA ALA A 119 -10.08 -2.62 -2.21
C ALA A 119 -10.77 -1.49 -3.01
N ASP A 120 -11.79 -0.86 -2.44
CA ASP A 120 -12.51 0.26 -3.06
C ASP A 120 -11.65 1.54 -3.04
N LEU A 121 -10.89 1.79 -1.97
CA LEU A 121 -9.94 2.92 -1.91
C LEU A 121 -8.88 2.82 -3.03
N ILE A 122 -8.34 1.63 -3.26
CA ILE A 122 -7.38 1.38 -4.34
C ILE A 122 -8.05 1.60 -5.71
N THR A 123 -9.27 1.13 -5.89
CA THR A 123 -10.05 1.32 -7.13
C THR A 123 -10.30 2.81 -7.41
N ASP A 124 -10.66 3.58 -6.39
CA ASP A 124 -10.83 5.03 -6.49
C ASP A 124 -9.49 5.72 -6.84
N ALA A 125 -8.38 5.28 -6.25
CA ALA A 125 -7.05 5.78 -6.59
C ALA A 125 -6.66 5.48 -8.06
N ILE A 126 -6.95 4.28 -8.57
CA ILE A 126 -6.75 3.93 -9.99
C ILE A 126 -7.55 4.87 -10.90
N ALA A 127 -8.79 5.18 -10.52
CA ALA A 127 -9.65 6.05 -11.29
C ALA A 127 -9.16 7.51 -11.33
N THR A 128 -8.59 8.00 -10.22
CA THR A 128 -8.16 9.39 -10.04
C THR A 128 -6.72 9.64 -10.50
N ILE A 129 -5.78 8.81 -10.10
CA ILE A 129 -4.35 8.93 -10.44
C ILE A 129 -4.10 8.43 -11.87
N GLY A 130 -4.82 7.39 -12.29
CA GLY A 130 -4.79 6.95 -13.68
C GLY A 130 -3.80 5.83 -13.98
N GLU A 131 -3.22 5.18 -12.99
CA GLU A 131 -2.37 4.00 -13.12
C GLU A 131 -3.01 2.76 -12.50
N ASN A 132 -2.60 1.56 -12.93
CA ASN A 132 -2.94 0.33 -12.24
C ASN A 132 -2.28 0.29 -10.87
N MET A 133 -3.02 -0.16 -9.86
CA MET A 133 -2.52 -0.30 -8.49
C MET A 133 -3.07 -1.57 -7.87
N SER A 134 -2.32 -2.14 -6.93
CA SER A 134 -2.75 -3.33 -6.20
C SER A 134 -2.18 -3.38 -4.80
N LEU A 135 -2.98 -3.87 -3.84
CA LEU A 135 -2.47 -4.39 -2.58
C LEU A 135 -1.80 -5.72 -2.87
N ARG A 136 -0.48 -5.74 -2.92
CA ARG A 136 0.31 -6.89 -3.37
C ARG A 136 0.41 -7.95 -2.30
N ARG A 137 0.75 -7.54 -1.08
CA ARG A 137 0.94 -8.42 0.07
C ARG A 137 1.01 -7.63 1.37
N MET A 138 0.87 -8.34 2.46
CA MET A 138 1.17 -7.87 3.80
C MET A 138 1.85 -8.97 4.61
N GLU A 139 2.65 -8.55 5.59
CA GLU A 139 3.24 -9.43 6.60
C GLU A 139 3.13 -8.78 7.96
N THR A 140 2.99 -9.61 8.99
CA THR A 140 2.90 -9.15 10.38
C THR A 140 3.95 -9.81 11.27
N VAL A 141 4.40 -9.07 12.27
CA VAL A 141 5.28 -9.57 13.33
C VAL A 141 4.66 -9.21 14.67
N SER A 142 4.64 -10.17 15.59
CA SER A 142 4.22 -9.96 16.99
C SER A 142 5.30 -10.45 17.94
N ALA A 143 5.69 -9.61 18.90
CA ALA A 143 6.74 -9.89 19.90
C ALA A 143 6.57 -8.97 21.12
N ASP A 144 7.42 -9.12 22.16
CA ASP A 144 7.44 -8.21 23.31
C ASP A 144 7.70 -6.76 22.84
N THR A 145 8.63 -6.61 21.89
CA THR A 145 8.93 -5.34 21.22
C THR A 145 9.00 -5.56 19.71
N VAL A 146 8.34 -4.72 18.94
CA VAL A 146 8.48 -4.71 17.48
C VAL A 146 9.03 -3.36 17.04
N VAL A 147 10.09 -3.40 16.24
CA VAL A 147 10.68 -2.22 15.61
C VAL A 147 10.57 -2.32 14.12
N SER A 148 10.49 -1.17 13.45
CA SER A 148 10.45 -1.08 12.00
C SER A 148 11.58 -0.21 11.46
N TYR A 149 11.98 -0.51 10.23
CA TYR A 149 12.91 0.30 9.46
C TYR A 149 12.45 0.38 8.01
N VAL A 150 12.54 1.57 7.44
CA VAL A 150 12.26 1.79 6.01
C VAL A 150 13.52 2.32 5.35
N HIS A 151 13.97 1.62 4.31
CA HIS A 151 15.10 2.04 3.49
C HIS A 151 14.61 2.79 2.25
N ASN A 152 15.36 3.84 1.84
CA ASN A 152 14.95 4.74 0.77
C ASN A 152 13.54 5.31 0.99
N ALA A 153 13.35 5.90 2.18
CA ALA A 153 12.07 6.47 2.58
C ALA A 153 11.60 7.56 1.61
N ALA A 154 10.37 7.41 1.13
CA ALA A 154 9.67 8.42 0.32
C ALA A 154 8.88 9.38 1.20
N ALA A 155 8.37 8.88 2.34
CA ALA A 155 7.71 9.62 3.39
C ALA A 155 7.86 8.85 4.71
N ASP A 156 7.32 9.39 5.81
CA ASP A 156 7.39 8.75 7.12
C ASP A 156 6.73 7.36 7.08
N GLY A 157 7.48 6.34 7.54
CA GLY A 157 7.02 4.96 7.58
C GLY A 157 6.82 4.28 6.21
N MET A 158 7.23 4.88 5.10
CA MET A 158 7.06 4.27 3.77
C MET A 158 8.21 4.55 2.80
N GLY A 159 8.53 3.57 1.95
CA GLY A 159 9.62 3.64 0.99
C GLY A 159 9.71 2.40 0.10
N LYS A 160 10.92 2.04 -0.30
CA LYS A 160 11.13 0.89 -1.21
C LYS A 160 11.34 -0.44 -0.50
N ILE A 161 11.90 -0.43 0.71
CA ILE A 161 12.13 -1.63 1.52
C ILE A 161 11.62 -1.34 2.93
N GLY A 162 10.72 -2.18 3.42
CA GLY A 162 10.24 -2.15 4.80
C GLY A 162 10.70 -3.40 5.54
N VAL A 163 11.19 -3.23 6.77
CA VAL A 163 11.64 -4.31 7.64
C VAL A 163 10.94 -4.21 8.98
N LEU A 164 10.48 -5.34 9.48
CA LEU A 164 9.96 -5.51 10.83
C LEU A 164 10.86 -6.47 11.60
N VAL A 165 11.22 -6.13 12.82
CA VAL A 165 11.98 -7.00 13.72
C VAL A 165 11.24 -7.13 15.05
N GLY A 166 10.88 -8.37 15.39
CA GLY A 166 10.35 -8.73 16.70
C GLY A 166 11.48 -9.16 17.63
N LEU A 167 11.48 -8.65 18.85
CA LEU A 167 12.47 -8.93 19.88
C LEU A 167 11.78 -9.49 21.13
N SER A 168 12.43 -10.45 21.79
CA SER A 168 12.14 -10.78 23.17
C SER A 168 12.81 -9.74 24.07
N GLY A 169 12.02 -9.10 24.93
CA GLY A 169 12.49 -7.99 25.77
C GLY A 169 12.50 -6.63 25.04
N ASN A 170 13.02 -5.63 25.72
CA ASN A 170 12.91 -4.23 25.28
C ASN A 170 14.31 -3.67 24.92
N ASN A 171 14.64 -3.66 23.63
CA ASN A 171 15.86 -3.05 23.12
C ASN A 171 15.65 -2.46 21.70
N ASP A 172 14.94 -1.36 21.60
CA ASP A 172 14.61 -0.68 20.36
C ASP A 172 15.84 -0.31 19.54
N ALA A 173 16.91 0.16 20.20
CA ALA A 173 18.14 0.58 19.54
C ALA A 173 18.82 -0.59 18.82
N PHE A 174 18.91 -1.73 19.48
CA PHE A 174 19.44 -2.96 18.87
C PHE A 174 18.54 -3.45 17.74
N GLY A 175 17.22 -3.48 17.96
CA GLY A 175 16.25 -3.88 16.93
C GLY A 175 16.35 -3.03 15.66
N LYS A 176 16.54 -1.71 15.77
CA LYS A 176 16.76 -0.83 14.62
C LYS A 176 18.06 -1.14 13.87
N GLN A 177 19.15 -1.46 14.60
CA GLN A 177 20.41 -1.85 13.96
C GLN A 177 20.25 -3.18 13.19
N VAL A 178 19.54 -4.15 13.77
CA VAL A 178 19.23 -5.42 13.11
C VAL A 178 18.36 -5.18 11.87
N ALA A 179 17.33 -4.32 11.95
CA ALA A 179 16.46 -4.00 10.84
C ALA A 179 17.23 -3.34 9.68
N MET A 180 18.16 -2.42 9.97
CA MET A 180 19.04 -1.82 8.95
C MET A 180 19.93 -2.86 8.31
N HIS A 181 20.51 -3.78 9.11
CA HIS A 181 21.33 -4.87 8.58
C HIS A 181 20.53 -5.81 7.67
N ILE A 182 19.30 -6.16 8.06
CA ILE A 182 18.40 -6.97 7.24
C ILE A 182 18.10 -6.28 5.91
N ALA A 183 17.82 -4.97 5.92
CA ALA A 183 17.56 -4.22 4.69
C ALA A 183 18.75 -4.23 3.74
N ALA A 184 19.98 -4.18 4.26
CA ALA A 184 21.21 -4.18 3.49
C ALA A 184 21.63 -5.58 3.01
N ALA A 185 21.53 -6.59 3.88
CA ALA A 185 21.97 -7.95 3.62
C ALA A 185 20.97 -8.79 2.83
N ASN A 186 19.68 -8.41 2.87
CA ASN A 186 18.59 -9.14 2.23
C ASN A 186 18.64 -10.66 2.51
N PRO A 187 18.65 -11.10 3.78
CA PRO A 187 18.81 -12.49 4.12
C PRO A 187 17.66 -13.33 3.56
N ALA A 188 17.97 -14.53 3.10
CA ALA A 188 16.98 -15.45 2.53
C ALA A 188 16.04 -16.05 3.58
N ALA A 189 16.47 -16.12 4.85
CA ALA A 189 15.68 -16.66 5.96
C ALA A 189 16.16 -16.10 7.31
N LEU A 190 15.36 -16.30 8.35
CA LEU A 190 15.68 -15.93 9.73
C LEU A 190 16.79 -16.83 10.32
N ASN A 191 16.79 -18.11 9.95
CA ASN A 191 17.76 -19.09 10.39
C ASN A 191 17.95 -20.21 9.35
N GLU A 192 18.98 -21.04 9.52
CA GLU A 192 19.32 -22.14 8.59
C GLU A 192 18.15 -23.14 8.42
N ALA A 193 17.40 -23.43 9.49
CA ALA A 193 16.29 -24.38 9.42
C ALA A 193 15.13 -23.93 8.51
N SER A 194 15.07 -22.64 8.21
CA SER A 194 14.07 -22.03 7.30
C SER A 194 14.55 -21.93 5.85
N LEU A 195 15.78 -22.37 5.55
CA LEU A 195 16.34 -22.40 4.21
C LEU A 195 16.01 -23.72 3.50
N ASP A 196 15.96 -23.67 2.16
CA ASP A 196 15.93 -24.88 1.36
C ASP A 196 17.24 -25.68 1.59
N PRO A 197 17.16 -26.95 2.02
CA PRO A 197 18.34 -27.77 2.25
C PRO A 197 19.27 -27.87 1.03
N ALA A 198 18.74 -27.82 -0.19
CA ALA A 198 19.53 -27.85 -1.40
C ALA A 198 20.39 -26.58 -1.57
N VAL A 199 19.89 -25.42 -1.14
CA VAL A 199 20.65 -24.15 -1.14
C VAL A 199 21.78 -24.22 -0.11
N VAL A 200 21.49 -24.74 1.07
CA VAL A 200 22.50 -24.90 2.15
C VAL A 200 23.61 -25.85 1.72
N GLU A 201 23.28 -27.00 1.14
CA GLU A 201 24.24 -27.99 0.69
C GLU A 201 25.14 -27.46 -0.45
N LYS A 202 24.51 -26.75 -1.42
CA LYS A 202 25.24 -26.11 -2.50
C LYS A 202 26.25 -25.08 -1.97
N GLU A 203 25.86 -24.25 -1.00
CA GLU A 203 26.76 -23.25 -0.43
C GLU A 203 27.88 -23.91 0.36
N LYS A 204 27.60 -24.97 1.15
CA LYS A 204 28.62 -25.77 1.85
C LYS A 204 29.66 -26.31 0.86
N GLN A 205 29.22 -26.85 -0.27
CA GLN A 205 30.14 -27.39 -1.31
C GLN A 205 31.03 -26.28 -1.87
N ILE A 206 30.46 -25.11 -2.19
CA ILE A 206 31.22 -23.95 -2.69
C ILE A 206 32.30 -23.55 -1.67
N GLN A 207 31.96 -23.49 -0.39
CA GLN A 207 32.90 -23.10 0.67
C GLN A 207 33.99 -24.14 0.90
N MET A 208 33.73 -25.43 0.61
CA MET A 208 34.75 -26.49 0.68
C MET A 208 35.71 -26.50 -0.52
N ASP A 209 35.28 -25.95 -1.65
CA ASP A 209 36.05 -25.92 -2.89
C ASP A 209 36.99 -24.67 -3.00
N ILE A 210 36.89 -23.73 -2.04
CA ILE A 210 37.75 -22.54 -1.90
C ILE A 210 38.93 -22.81 -0.99
#